data_2462a83ac96454e9d415297b005b0af6
#
_entry.id   2462a83ac96454e9d415297b005b0af6
#
_cell.length_a   1.000
_cell.length_b   1.000
_cell.length_c   1.000
_cell.angle_alpha   90.00
_cell.angle_beta   90.00
_cell.angle_gamma   90.00
#
_symmetry.space_group_name_H-M   'P 1'
#
loop_
_entity.id
_entity.type
_entity.pdbx_description
1 polymer ?
#
loop_
_entity_poly.entity_id
_entity_poly.type
_entity_poly.pdbx_seq_one_letter_code
_entity_poly.pdbx_strand_id
1 'polypeptide(L)'
;MNAQPQIPEGYRADSKGRLVPISSIKPIDVERDAVVSSLIGKVKATRQMLKDFKAVAFGDIEAFIDLSLEQYGAHVAGNKGNITLYSFDGQFKVVR
;
A
#
# COMPACT_ATOMS: atom_id res chain seq x y z
N MET A 1 16.61 -2.85 -18.90
CA MET A 1 15.81 -3.90 -18.28
C MET A 1 16.69 -4.83 -17.48
N ASN A 2 16.45 -4.91 -16.20
CA ASN A 2 17.28 -5.72 -15.32
C ASN A 2 16.65 -7.08 -15.11
N ALA A 3 17.04 -8.00 -15.96
CA ALA A 3 16.68 -9.39 -15.72
C ALA A 3 17.45 -9.85 -14.49
N GLN A 4 16.75 -10.28 -13.48
CA GLN A 4 17.40 -10.90 -12.33
C GLN A 4 18.02 -12.22 -12.76
N PRO A 5 19.25 -12.51 -12.30
CA PRO A 5 19.84 -13.79 -12.62
C PRO A 5 18.93 -14.91 -12.10
N GLN A 6 18.72 -15.87 -12.94
CA GLN A 6 17.91 -17.00 -12.59
C GLN A 6 18.66 -17.85 -11.56
N ILE A 7 18.02 -18.11 -10.44
CA ILE A 7 18.60 -18.90 -9.38
C ILE A 7 18.31 -20.37 -9.67
N PRO A 8 19.34 -21.22 -9.79
CA PRO A 8 19.11 -22.64 -10.04
C PRO A 8 18.37 -23.30 -8.89
N GLU A 9 17.65 -24.36 -9.19
CA GLU A 9 17.00 -25.17 -8.18
C GLU A 9 18.02 -25.68 -7.17
N GLY A 10 17.66 -25.65 -5.88
CA GLY A 10 18.54 -26.07 -4.81
C GLY A 10 19.53 -25.04 -4.33
N TYR A 11 19.45 -23.81 -4.85
CA TYR A 11 20.33 -22.71 -4.46
C TYR A 11 19.53 -21.49 -4.03
N ARG A 12 20.15 -20.64 -3.22
CA ARG A 12 19.62 -19.33 -2.88
C ARG A 12 20.73 -18.29 -3.05
N ALA A 13 20.34 -17.06 -3.38
CA ALA A 13 21.27 -15.95 -3.43
C ALA A 13 21.43 -15.37 -2.03
N ASP A 14 22.67 -15.10 -1.62
CA ASP A 14 22.95 -14.38 -0.37
C ASP A 14 22.87 -12.87 -0.58
N SER A 15 23.17 -12.11 0.47
CA SER A 15 23.09 -10.65 0.42
C SER A 15 24.07 -10.01 -0.56
N LYS A 16 25.08 -10.75 -0.99
CA LYS A 16 26.08 -10.28 -1.96
C LYS A 16 25.82 -10.84 -3.36
N GLY A 17 24.68 -11.49 -3.57
CA GLY A 17 24.31 -12.07 -4.85
C GLY A 17 24.99 -13.40 -5.15
N ARG A 18 25.70 -14.00 -4.19
CA ARG A 18 26.35 -15.30 -4.40
C ARG A 18 25.34 -16.42 -4.24
N LEU A 19 25.48 -17.44 -5.06
CA LEU A 19 24.63 -18.61 -4.99
C LEU A 19 25.13 -19.57 -3.91
N VAL A 20 24.25 -19.91 -2.99
CA VAL A 20 24.54 -20.80 -1.87
C VAL A 20 23.64 -22.02 -1.96
N PRO A 21 24.21 -23.25 -1.92
CA PRO A 21 23.37 -24.44 -1.86
C PRO A 21 22.46 -24.41 -0.61
N ILE A 22 21.18 -24.72 -0.79
CA ILE A 22 20.24 -24.70 0.33
C ILE A 22 20.69 -25.65 1.42
N SER A 23 21.31 -26.78 1.05
CA SER A 23 21.82 -27.77 2.01
C SER A 23 22.93 -27.22 2.90
N SER A 24 23.59 -26.13 2.49
CA SER A 24 24.65 -25.49 3.27
C SER A 24 24.13 -24.40 4.20
N ILE A 25 22.85 -24.06 4.09
CA ILE A 25 22.26 -23.00 4.91
C ILE A 25 21.82 -23.57 6.24
N LYS A 26 22.19 -22.90 7.33
CA LYS A 26 21.77 -23.35 8.66
C LYS A 26 20.25 -23.33 8.77
N PRO A 27 19.63 -24.32 9.42
CA PRO A 27 18.18 -24.34 9.59
C PRO A 27 17.62 -23.07 10.22
N ILE A 28 18.32 -22.49 11.20
CA ILE A 28 17.86 -21.26 11.84
C ILE A 28 17.84 -20.07 10.88
N ASP A 29 18.76 -20.05 9.93
CA ASP A 29 18.80 -18.97 8.93
C ASP A 29 17.65 -19.12 7.93
N VAL A 30 17.30 -20.36 7.58
CA VAL A 30 16.14 -20.64 6.72
C VAL A 30 14.85 -20.20 7.42
N GLU A 31 14.74 -20.52 8.71
CA GLU A 31 13.58 -20.10 9.51
C GLU A 31 13.47 -18.58 9.61
N ARG A 32 14.58 -17.91 9.84
CA ARG A 32 14.60 -16.44 9.90
C ARG A 32 14.17 -15.85 8.57
N ASP A 33 14.70 -16.37 7.49
CA ASP A 33 14.33 -15.92 6.15
C ASP A 33 12.82 -16.08 5.90
N ALA A 34 12.25 -17.21 6.32
CA ALA A 34 10.83 -17.47 6.17
C ALA A 34 9.99 -16.45 6.94
N VAL A 35 10.40 -16.10 8.16
CA VAL A 35 9.69 -15.08 8.96
C VAL A 35 9.77 -13.73 8.30
N VAL A 36 10.95 -13.31 7.88
CA VAL A 36 11.15 -12.01 7.23
C VAL A 36 10.33 -11.93 5.94
N SER A 37 10.42 -12.95 5.10
CA SER A 37 9.69 -12.97 3.83
C SER A 37 8.18 -12.93 4.03
N SER A 38 7.68 -13.66 5.04
CA SER A 38 6.26 -13.65 5.38
C SER A 38 5.81 -12.28 5.84
N LEU A 39 6.57 -11.64 6.70
CA LEU A 39 6.24 -10.29 7.20
C LEU A 39 6.27 -9.25 6.09
N ILE A 40 7.26 -9.31 5.21
CA ILE A 40 7.35 -8.40 4.07
C ILE A 40 6.15 -8.58 3.14
N GLY A 41 5.74 -9.83 2.89
CA GLY A 41 4.54 -10.11 2.10
C GLY A 41 3.29 -9.48 2.70
N LYS A 42 3.13 -9.58 4.02
CA LYS A 42 2.00 -8.98 4.74
C LYS A 42 2.04 -7.46 4.68
N VAL A 43 3.21 -6.87 4.83
CA VAL A 43 3.38 -5.41 4.73
C VAL A 43 3.00 -4.91 3.34
N LYS A 44 3.46 -5.61 2.30
CA LYS A 44 3.12 -5.23 0.91
C LYS A 44 1.63 -5.31 0.65
N ALA A 45 0.96 -6.35 1.16
CA ALA A 45 -0.48 -6.50 1.03
C ALA A 45 -1.22 -5.37 1.76
N THR A 46 -0.80 -5.03 2.97
CA THR A 46 -1.39 -3.95 3.75
C THR A 46 -1.18 -2.60 3.06
N ARG A 47 0.00 -2.38 2.53
CA ARG A 47 0.31 -1.16 1.78
C ARG A 47 -0.60 -1.02 0.57
N GLN A 48 -0.83 -2.11 -0.16
CA GLN A 48 -1.73 -2.09 -1.32
C GLN A 48 -3.16 -1.79 -0.90
N MET A 49 -3.62 -2.38 0.21
CA MET A 49 -4.95 -2.10 0.75
C MET A 49 -5.12 -0.63 1.13
N LEU A 50 -4.10 -0.04 1.75
CA LEU A 50 -4.14 1.39 2.08
C LEU A 50 -4.18 2.26 0.83
N LYS A 51 -3.42 1.90 -0.18
CA LYS A 51 -3.42 2.62 -1.46
C LYS A 51 -4.79 2.56 -2.12
N ASP A 52 -5.40 1.38 -2.14
CA ASP A 52 -6.74 1.18 -2.72
C ASP A 52 -7.78 1.94 -1.93
N PHE A 53 -7.72 1.88 -0.60
CA PHE A 53 -8.62 2.63 0.27
C PHE A 53 -8.51 4.13 0.02
N LYS A 54 -7.30 4.65 -0.09
CA LYS A 54 -7.07 6.07 -0.35
C LYS A 54 -7.74 6.50 -1.65
N ALA A 55 -7.60 5.71 -2.71
CA ALA A 55 -8.23 6.01 -4.00
C ALA A 55 -9.75 6.05 -3.88
N VAL A 56 -10.33 5.08 -3.20
CA VAL A 56 -11.79 5.02 -2.97
C VAL A 56 -12.24 6.23 -2.12
N ALA A 57 -11.52 6.52 -1.06
CA ALA A 57 -11.87 7.61 -0.15
C ALA A 57 -11.84 8.96 -0.86
N PHE A 58 -10.82 9.22 -1.67
CA PHE A 58 -10.75 10.46 -2.43
C PHE A 58 -11.88 10.54 -3.46
N GLY A 59 -12.21 9.43 -4.10
CA GLY A 59 -13.34 9.37 -5.03
C GLY A 59 -14.66 9.68 -4.35
N ASP A 60 -14.89 9.12 -3.16
CA ASP A 60 -16.11 9.37 -2.40
C ASP A 60 -16.23 10.83 -1.96
N ILE A 61 -15.11 11.42 -1.54
CA ILE A 61 -15.08 12.85 -1.15
C ILE A 61 -15.38 13.73 -2.37
N GLU A 62 -14.77 13.46 -3.51
CA GLU A 62 -15.02 14.21 -4.73
C GLU A 62 -16.49 14.12 -5.15
N ALA A 63 -17.07 12.92 -5.10
CA ALA A 63 -18.47 12.71 -5.44
C ALA A 63 -19.38 13.51 -4.51
N PHE A 64 -19.08 13.54 -3.22
CA PHE A 64 -19.83 14.33 -2.26
C PHE A 64 -19.74 15.83 -2.53
N ILE A 65 -18.53 16.32 -2.83
CA ILE A 65 -18.32 17.73 -3.14
C ILE A 65 -19.14 18.12 -4.35
N ASP A 66 -19.13 17.32 -5.41
CA ASP A 66 -19.90 17.60 -6.62
C ASP A 66 -21.39 17.63 -6.32
N LEU A 67 -21.88 16.67 -5.55
CA LEU A 67 -23.29 16.63 -5.15
C LEU A 67 -23.68 17.88 -4.34
N SER A 68 -22.83 18.26 -3.38
CA SER A 68 -23.06 19.43 -2.54
C SER A 68 -23.12 20.71 -3.34
N LEU A 69 -22.20 20.87 -4.28
CA LEU A 69 -22.16 22.05 -5.15
C LEU A 69 -23.39 22.12 -6.04
N GLU A 70 -23.79 21.01 -6.61
CA GLU A 70 -24.97 20.91 -7.44
C GLU A 70 -26.23 21.27 -6.64
N GLN A 71 -26.33 20.78 -5.43
CA GLN A 71 -27.45 21.02 -4.53
C GLN A 71 -27.62 22.50 -4.21
N TYR A 72 -26.52 23.22 -4.04
CA TYR A 72 -26.54 24.63 -3.69
C TYR A 72 -26.34 25.56 -4.90
N GLY A 73 -26.26 25.03 -6.09
CA GLY A 73 -26.05 25.80 -7.29
C GLY A 73 -24.74 26.56 -7.34
N ALA A 74 -23.77 26.14 -6.57
CA ALA A 74 -22.50 26.82 -6.48
C ALA A 74 -21.47 26.16 -7.39
N HIS A 75 -20.70 27.00 -8.07
CA HIS A 75 -19.54 26.53 -8.81
C HIS A 75 -18.29 26.89 -8.03
N VAL A 76 -17.60 25.89 -7.54
CA VAL A 76 -16.28 26.11 -6.98
C VAL A 76 -15.28 25.82 -8.07
N ALA A 77 -14.72 26.89 -8.62
CA ALA A 77 -13.75 26.76 -9.68
C ALA A 77 -12.47 26.15 -9.12
N GLY A 78 -12.26 24.88 -9.45
CA GLY A 78 -10.95 24.26 -9.42
C GLY A 78 -10.21 24.20 -8.11
N ASN A 79 -10.73 24.72 -7.03
CA ASN A 79 -10.00 24.64 -5.78
C ASN A 79 -10.41 23.39 -5.01
N LYS A 80 -9.62 22.37 -5.21
CA LYS A 80 -9.77 21.10 -4.50
C LYS A 80 -8.83 21.03 -3.31
N GLY A 81 -8.56 22.18 -2.69
CA GLY A 81 -7.66 22.25 -1.57
C GLY A 81 -8.20 21.55 -0.34
N ASN A 82 -7.94 22.13 0.78
CA ASN A 82 -8.30 21.54 2.07
C ASN A 82 -9.80 21.53 2.25
N ILE A 83 -10.32 20.37 2.63
CA ILE A 83 -11.72 20.23 2.96
C ILE A 83 -11.83 19.44 4.26
N THR A 84 -12.80 19.78 5.08
CA THR A 84 -13.11 19.07 6.31
C THR A 84 -14.58 18.69 6.29
N LEU A 85 -14.85 17.40 6.45
CA LEU A 85 -16.21 16.87 6.51
C LEU A 85 -16.44 16.25 7.87
N TYR A 86 -17.54 16.60 8.51
CA TYR A 86 -17.90 16.05 9.82
C TYR A 86 -19.06 15.06 9.69
N SER A 87 -19.05 14.04 10.54
CA SER A 87 -20.25 13.22 10.71
C SER A 87 -21.35 14.07 11.34
N PHE A 88 -22.60 13.64 11.16
CA PHE A 88 -23.75 14.41 11.66
C PHE A 88 -23.70 14.63 13.17
N ASP A 89 -23.25 13.62 13.91
CA ASP A 89 -23.12 13.69 15.38
C ASP A 89 -21.84 14.39 15.84
N GLY A 90 -20.99 14.82 14.92
CA GLY A 90 -19.75 15.53 15.23
C GLY A 90 -18.63 14.67 15.79
N GLN A 91 -18.82 13.35 15.88
CA GLN A 91 -17.83 12.47 16.50
C GLN A 91 -16.64 12.19 15.61
N PHE A 92 -16.82 12.23 14.30
CA PHE A 92 -15.79 11.94 13.34
C PHE A 92 -15.65 13.07 12.34
N LYS A 93 -14.42 13.27 11.89
CA LYS A 93 -14.18 14.19 10.79
C LYS A 93 -13.17 13.58 9.83
N VAL A 94 -13.31 13.94 8.56
CA VAL A 94 -12.36 13.63 7.50
C VAL A 94 -11.77 14.92 7.02
N VAL A 95 -10.46 15.01 6.97
CA VAL A 95 -9.72 16.18 6.49
C VAL A 95 -8.91 15.76 5.29
N ARG A 96 -9.06 16.49 4.22
CA ARG A 96 -8.28 16.24 3.01
C ARG A 96 -7.32 17.39 2.75
#